data_0ed5500c33ed77fa3edbeb1b6c7e8c74
#
_entry.id   0ed5500c33ed77fa3edbeb1b6c7e8c74
#
_cell.length_a   1.000
_cell.length_b   1.000
_cell.length_c   1.000
_cell.angle_alpha   90.00
_cell.angle_beta   90.00
_cell.angle_gamma   90.00
#
_symmetry.space_group_name_H-M   'P 1'
#
loop_
_entity.id
_entity.type
_entity.pdbx_description
1 polymer ?
#
loop_
_entity_poly.entity_id
_entity_poly.type
_entity_poly.pdbx_seq_one_letter_code
_entity_poly.pdbx_strand_id
1 'polypeptide(L)'
;EATKYIPGGVNSPVRAFKSVGLDPIFIERAHGSRIYDVDGNEYIDYICSWGPLMLGHSPKEIVEGIEEVVYRGTSYGVPTAIEVEMAKLVVEAYPAIDQVRMVNSGTEATMSALRVARAYTNRNKILKFEGCYHGHSDALLVKSGSGTITYGVPTSPGVPSDVVKDTLVCRYNDLDEVKNIFKEQGHEIAAVIVETVAGNMGVVPGTKEFLQLLRDITKEYGTVLIFDEVITGFRLNYNSSVGYFGIKPDMACFGKIIGAGLPVGAYGGTKEIMSMVSPVGPVYQAGTLSGNPLAMYMGKKNLEILRDNPNIYEELERKAIKLEQGLKANIEKLGLDYTVKEKIHCWINLKEKEVIIKGIKHIGFVGEFKVNFDIPDYLGLGKSVSKGFGTIKKVG
;
A
#
# COMPACT_ATOMS: atom_id res chain seq x y z
N GLU A 1 23.91 -4.29 17.99
CA GLU A 1 24.97 -4.03 16.99
C GLU A 1 24.42 -3.20 15.82
N ALA A 2 23.27 -3.51 15.25
CA ALA A 2 22.69 -2.82 14.09
C ALA A 2 22.60 -1.29 14.28
N THR A 3 22.23 -0.82 15.46
CA THR A 3 22.12 0.61 15.77
C THR A 3 23.44 1.39 15.72
N LYS A 4 24.58 0.71 15.70
CA LYS A 4 25.89 1.35 15.50
C LYS A 4 26.11 1.79 14.04
N TYR A 5 25.44 1.14 13.10
CA TYR A 5 25.69 1.31 11.67
C TYR A 5 24.47 1.82 10.90
N ILE A 6 23.27 1.57 11.42
CA ILE A 6 22.01 1.92 10.75
C ILE A 6 21.14 2.72 11.74
N PRO A 7 20.64 3.89 11.37
CA PRO A 7 19.76 4.69 12.24
C PRO A 7 18.56 3.88 12.74
N GLY A 8 18.44 3.71 14.06
CA GLY A 8 17.42 2.86 14.67
C GLY A 8 17.56 1.36 14.39
N GLY A 9 18.67 0.91 13.79
CA GLY A 9 18.96 -0.48 13.44
C GLY A 9 18.18 -1.02 12.22
N VAL A 10 17.48 -0.17 11.48
CA VAL A 10 16.58 -0.58 10.40
C VAL A 10 16.61 0.39 9.21
N ASN A 11 16.35 -0.12 8.01
CA ASN A 11 16.26 0.67 6.76
C ASN A 11 14.85 1.19 6.47
N SER A 12 13.88 0.96 7.36
CA SER A 12 12.55 1.55 7.30
C SER A 12 11.98 1.68 8.71
N PRO A 13 11.39 2.85 9.09
CA PRO A 13 11.00 3.14 10.47
C PRO A 13 10.04 2.11 11.10
N VAL A 14 9.10 1.59 10.31
CA VAL A 14 8.11 0.60 10.77
C VAL A 14 8.74 -0.72 11.24
N ARG A 15 9.96 -1.05 10.76
CA ARG A 15 10.69 -2.27 11.13
C ARG A 15 11.36 -2.18 12.50
N ALA A 16 11.43 -0.98 13.09
CA ALA A 16 12.08 -0.76 14.38
C ALA A 16 11.22 -1.19 15.59
N PHE A 17 9.98 -1.62 15.38
CA PHE A 17 9.03 -2.06 16.40
C PHE A 17 8.79 -1.05 17.55
N LYS A 18 9.18 0.22 17.35
CA LYS A 18 9.02 1.26 18.38
C LYS A 18 7.56 1.52 18.75
N SER A 19 6.65 1.40 17.78
CA SER A 19 5.21 1.57 18.02
C SER A 19 4.62 0.50 18.94
N VAL A 20 5.27 -0.65 19.04
CA VAL A 20 4.88 -1.79 19.87
C VAL A 20 5.79 -1.99 21.08
N GLY A 21 6.84 -1.18 21.23
CA GLY A 21 7.71 -1.18 22.41
C GLY A 21 8.69 -2.35 22.48
N LEU A 22 9.00 -2.97 21.35
CA LEU A 22 9.94 -4.09 21.25
C LEU A 22 11.19 -3.73 20.46
N ASP A 23 12.19 -4.60 20.57
CA ASP A 23 13.32 -4.64 19.65
C ASP A 23 12.96 -5.42 18.38
N PRO A 24 13.46 -5.01 17.20
CA PRO A 24 13.21 -5.71 15.96
C PRO A 24 13.82 -7.11 15.97
N ILE A 25 13.09 -8.09 15.46
CA ILE A 25 13.58 -9.43 15.19
C ILE A 25 14.37 -9.45 13.89
N PHE A 26 15.44 -10.23 13.83
CA PHE A 26 16.25 -10.39 12.63
C PHE A 26 15.90 -11.69 11.95
N ILE A 27 15.36 -11.60 10.74
CA ILE A 27 14.89 -12.76 9.97
C ILE A 27 16.05 -13.32 9.14
N GLU A 28 16.27 -14.62 9.23
CA GLU A 28 17.27 -15.36 8.46
C GLU A 28 16.69 -15.92 7.16
N ARG A 29 15.48 -16.49 7.20
CA ARG A 29 14.83 -17.11 6.04
C ARG A 29 13.32 -17.06 6.15
N ALA A 30 12.65 -17.26 5.00
CA ALA A 30 11.21 -17.33 4.93
C ALA A 30 10.75 -18.28 3.82
N HIS A 31 9.60 -18.95 4.02
CA HIS A 31 9.01 -19.83 3.03
C HIS A 31 7.48 -19.90 3.21
N GLY A 32 6.73 -19.75 2.12
CA GLY A 32 5.26 -19.74 2.16
C GLY A 32 4.73 -18.68 3.12
N SER A 33 3.98 -19.08 4.14
CA SER A 33 3.43 -18.19 5.17
C SER A 33 4.30 -18.10 6.44
N ARG A 34 5.55 -18.55 6.40
CA ARG A 34 6.43 -18.65 7.57
C ARG A 34 7.68 -17.82 7.39
N ILE A 35 8.09 -17.17 8.49
CA ILE A 35 9.38 -16.50 8.64
C ILE A 35 10.12 -17.09 9.83
N TYR A 36 11.45 -17.12 9.75
CA TYR A 36 12.31 -17.71 10.76
C TYR A 36 13.39 -16.69 11.13
N ASP A 37 13.55 -16.43 12.42
CA ASP A 37 14.58 -15.53 12.90
C ASP A 37 15.95 -16.21 13.04
N VAL A 38 16.97 -15.40 13.32
CA VAL A 38 18.36 -15.86 13.51
C VAL A 38 18.54 -16.77 14.73
N ASP A 39 17.59 -16.76 15.67
CA ASP A 39 17.58 -17.60 16.86
C ASP A 39 16.82 -18.93 16.63
N GLY A 40 16.30 -19.15 15.41
CA GLY A 40 15.59 -20.36 14.99
C GLY A 40 14.11 -20.38 15.35
N ASN A 41 13.53 -19.28 15.81
CA ASN A 41 12.11 -19.22 16.10
C ASN A 41 11.30 -19.11 14.79
N GLU A 42 10.15 -19.78 14.76
CA GLU A 42 9.20 -19.76 13.63
C GLU A 42 8.01 -18.85 13.94
N TYR A 43 7.64 -18.01 12.96
CA TYR A 43 6.47 -17.14 13.03
C TYR A 43 5.56 -17.34 11.82
N ILE A 44 4.25 -17.15 12.00
CA ILE A 44 3.31 -16.99 10.89
C ILE A 44 3.36 -15.53 10.44
N ASP A 45 3.67 -15.31 9.17
CA ASP A 45 3.73 -13.96 8.60
C ASP A 45 2.34 -13.48 8.15
N TYR A 46 1.76 -12.55 8.90
CA TYR A 46 0.54 -11.83 8.53
C TYR A 46 0.82 -10.49 7.83
N ILE A 47 2.09 -10.13 7.65
CA ILE A 47 2.50 -8.82 7.09
C ILE A 47 2.76 -8.92 5.58
N CYS A 48 3.19 -10.09 5.09
CA CYS A 48 3.53 -10.34 3.69
C CYS A 48 4.52 -9.30 3.15
N SER A 49 5.56 -8.96 3.96
CA SER A 49 6.57 -7.95 3.65
C SER A 49 6.00 -6.56 3.35
N TRP A 50 4.92 -6.17 4.02
CA TRP A 50 4.17 -4.91 3.78
C TRP A 50 3.50 -4.85 2.41
N GLY A 51 3.17 -6.01 1.86
CA GLY A 51 2.28 -6.14 0.73
C GLY A 51 2.79 -6.77 -0.56
N PRO A 52 4.10 -6.89 -0.87
CA PRO A 52 4.54 -7.46 -2.14
C PRO A 52 4.30 -8.96 -2.29
N LEU A 53 4.23 -9.71 -1.19
CA LEU A 53 4.25 -11.18 -1.22
C LEU A 53 2.85 -11.79 -1.13
N MET A 54 2.00 -11.51 -2.11
CA MET A 54 0.63 -12.06 -2.17
C MET A 54 0.61 -13.59 -2.29
N LEU A 55 1.61 -14.19 -2.94
CA LEU A 55 1.77 -15.63 -3.09
C LEU A 55 2.62 -16.27 -1.96
N GLY A 56 2.98 -15.49 -0.94
CA GLY A 56 3.86 -15.92 0.15
C GLY A 56 5.34 -15.76 -0.17
N HIS A 57 6.19 -16.24 0.73
CA HIS A 57 7.63 -16.18 0.59
C HIS A 57 8.17 -17.27 -0.33
N SER A 58 9.07 -16.89 -1.23
CA SER A 58 9.86 -17.79 -2.10
C SER A 58 9.04 -18.87 -2.81
N PRO A 59 7.90 -18.54 -3.47
CA PRO A 59 7.15 -19.53 -4.22
C PRO A 59 8.05 -20.08 -5.35
N LYS A 60 8.05 -21.41 -5.48
CA LYS A 60 8.95 -22.12 -6.41
C LYS A 60 8.85 -21.57 -7.84
N GLU A 61 7.64 -21.34 -8.30
CA GLU A 61 7.34 -20.88 -9.65
C GLU A 61 7.92 -19.49 -9.97
N ILE A 62 8.13 -18.66 -8.96
CA ILE A 62 8.75 -17.33 -9.12
C ILE A 62 10.27 -17.40 -9.05
N VAL A 63 10.82 -18.21 -8.12
CA VAL A 63 12.27 -18.24 -7.89
C VAL A 63 13.01 -19.17 -8.84
N GLU A 64 12.31 -20.12 -9.46
CA GLU A 64 12.89 -21.05 -10.43
C GLU A 64 13.41 -20.30 -11.66
N GLY A 65 14.68 -20.53 -12.02
CA GLY A 65 15.35 -19.86 -13.14
C GLY A 65 15.98 -18.52 -12.81
N ILE A 66 15.87 -18.02 -11.57
CA ILE A 66 16.48 -16.74 -11.18
C ILE A 66 18.01 -16.75 -11.32
N GLU A 67 18.64 -17.90 -11.07
CA GLU A 67 20.09 -18.07 -11.21
C GLU A 67 20.55 -17.77 -12.64
N GLU A 68 19.81 -18.26 -13.65
CA GLU A 68 20.13 -18.00 -15.05
C GLU A 68 20.06 -16.50 -15.37
N VAL A 69 19.08 -15.77 -14.82
CA VAL A 69 18.97 -14.33 -15.00
C VAL A 69 20.17 -13.61 -14.37
N VAL A 70 20.58 -14.01 -13.17
CA VAL A 70 21.75 -13.44 -12.48
C VAL A 70 23.03 -13.70 -13.28
N TYR A 71 23.22 -14.89 -13.82
CA TYR A 71 24.40 -15.21 -14.65
C TYR A 71 24.46 -14.45 -15.98
N ARG A 72 23.31 -14.02 -16.54
CA ARG A 72 23.26 -13.14 -17.71
C ARG A 72 23.61 -11.70 -17.41
N GLY A 73 23.58 -11.30 -16.14
CA GLY A 73 23.85 -9.96 -15.65
C GLY A 73 22.62 -9.28 -15.02
N THR A 74 22.88 -8.42 -14.05
CA THR A 74 21.85 -7.77 -13.24
C THR A 74 21.54 -6.32 -13.63
N SER A 75 22.39 -5.71 -14.49
CA SER A 75 22.19 -4.34 -14.99
C SER A 75 23.07 -4.09 -16.22
N TYR A 76 22.53 -3.46 -17.24
CA TYR A 76 23.24 -3.29 -18.53
C TYR A 76 23.42 -1.84 -18.95
N GLY A 77 22.69 -0.90 -18.38
CA GLY A 77 22.69 0.51 -18.80
C GLY A 77 22.05 0.76 -20.18
N VAL A 78 21.38 -0.25 -20.75
CA VAL A 78 20.66 -0.24 -22.03
C VAL A 78 19.33 -1.01 -21.89
N PRO A 79 18.33 -0.74 -22.76
CA PRO A 79 17.03 -1.42 -22.71
C PRO A 79 17.14 -2.94 -22.88
N THR A 80 16.20 -3.66 -22.28
CA THR A 80 16.10 -5.12 -22.35
C THR A 80 14.73 -5.57 -22.87
N ALA A 81 14.65 -6.76 -23.49
CA ALA A 81 13.39 -7.31 -23.97
C ALA A 81 12.41 -7.57 -22.81
N ILE A 82 12.90 -7.97 -21.64
CA ILE A 82 12.06 -8.29 -20.49
C ILE A 82 11.35 -7.04 -19.92
N GLU A 83 11.91 -5.85 -20.06
CA GLU A 83 11.22 -4.58 -19.72
C GLU A 83 9.96 -4.40 -20.57
N VAL A 84 10.06 -4.73 -21.88
CA VAL A 84 8.91 -4.64 -22.79
C VAL A 84 7.84 -5.67 -22.43
N GLU A 85 8.25 -6.89 -22.09
CA GLU A 85 7.31 -7.94 -21.67
C GLU A 85 6.58 -7.57 -20.38
N MET A 86 7.30 -7.04 -19.39
CA MET A 86 6.72 -6.57 -18.14
C MET A 86 5.78 -5.37 -18.34
N ALA A 87 6.17 -4.42 -19.18
CA ALA A 87 5.33 -3.27 -19.53
C ALA A 87 4.01 -3.70 -20.18
N LYS A 88 4.06 -4.66 -21.12
CA LYS A 88 2.87 -5.24 -21.75
C LYS A 88 1.91 -5.84 -20.72
N LEU A 89 2.43 -6.68 -19.81
CA LEU A 89 1.61 -7.30 -18.75
C LEU A 89 0.88 -6.26 -17.91
N VAL A 90 1.56 -5.17 -17.51
CA VAL A 90 0.94 -4.11 -16.71
C VAL A 90 -0.11 -3.35 -17.51
N VAL A 91 0.17 -2.99 -18.75
CA VAL A 91 -0.78 -2.24 -19.61
C VAL A 91 -1.99 -3.10 -19.97
N GLU A 92 -1.78 -4.35 -20.37
CA GLU A 92 -2.87 -5.27 -20.72
C GLU A 92 -3.79 -5.58 -19.52
N ALA A 93 -3.22 -5.63 -18.32
CA ALA A 93 -3.98 -5.86 -17.09
C ALA A 93 -4.78 -4.62 -16.63
N TYR A 94 -4.33 -3.42 -16.96
CA TYR A 94 -4.91 -2.18 -16.43
C TYR A 94 -5.54 -1.30 -17.52
N PRO A 95 -6.82 -1.46 -17.80
CA PRO A 95 -7.46 -0.89 -19.00
C PRO A 95 -7.71 0.63 -18.96
N ALA A 96 -7.00 1.36 -18.12
CA ALA A 96 -7.05 2.82 -18.01
C ALA A 96 -5.71 3.47 -18.43
N ILE A 97 -4.67 2.69 -18.76
CA ILE A 97 -3.37 3.21 -19.18
C ILE A 97 -2.96 2.61 -20.52
N ASP A 98 -2.27 3.40 -21.32
CA ASP A 98 -1.73 2.98 -22.64
C ASP A 98 -0.23 2.73 -22.58
N GLN A 99 0.47 3.41 -21.66
CA GLN A 99 1.91 3.32 -21.48
C GLN A 99 2.30 3.34 -20.00
N VAL A 100 3.43 2.69 -19.68
CA VAL A 100 3.98 2.62 -18.34
C VAL A 100 5.50 2.89 -18.36
N ARG A 101 6.00 3.50 -17.29
CA ARG A 101 7.42 3.70 -17.04
C ARG A 101 7.81 3.02 -15.74
N MET A 102 8.80 2.14 -15.78
CA MET A 102 9.35 1.49 -14.59
C MET A 102 10.26 2.43 -13.80
N VAL A 103 10.20 2.30 -12.49
CA VAL A 103 11.05 2.98 -11.49
C VAL A 103 11.39 1.98 -10.38
N ASN A 104 12.08 2.40 -9.30
CA ASN A 104 12.58 1.47 -8.29
C ASN A 104 11.71 1.39 -7.01
N SER A 105 10.74 2.26 -6.87
CA SER A 105 9.87 2.30 -5.69
C SER A 105 8.51 2.96 -5.96
N GLY A 106 7.53 2.70 -5.08
CA GLY A 106 6.25 3.41 -5.11
C GLY A 106 6.40 4.92 -4.90
N THR A 107 7.38 5.36 -4.10
CA THR A 107 7.70 6.79 -3.91
C THR A 107 8.14 7.44 -5.21
N GLU A 108 9.03 6.80 -5.96
CA GLU A 108 9.45 7.31 -7.27
C GLU A 108 8.28 7.34 -8.26
N ALA A 109 7.40 6.34 -8.21
CA ALA A 109 6.22 6.28 -9.07
C ALA A 109 5.27 7.46 -8.82
N THR A 110 4.88 7.69 -7.57
CA THR A 110 3.96 8.77 -7.19
C THR A 110 4.57 10.16 -7.42
N MET A 111 5.84 10.34 -7.06
CA MET A 111 6.58 11.57 -7.33
C MET A 111 6.63 11.91 -8.82
N SER A 112 6.89 10.90 -9.66
CA SER A 112 6.99 11.07 -11.11
C SER A 112 5.62 11.34 -11.73
N ALA A 113 4.59 10.60 -11.33
CA ALA A 113 3.22 10.81 -11.81
C ALA A 113 2.72 12.23 -11.50
N LEU A 114 2.95 12.74 -10.30
CA LEU A 114 2.59 14.11 -9.93
C LEU A 114 3.36 15.16 -10.74
N ARG A 115 4.64 14.92 -11.03
CA ARG A 115 5.43 15.80 -11.90
C ARG A 115 4.87 15.85 -13.32
N VAL A 116 4.49 14.69 -13.86
CA VAL A 116 3.85 14.60 -15.19
C VAL A 116 2.50 15.31 -15.19
N ALA A 117 1.66 15.08 -14.20
CA ALA A 117 0.35 15.72 -14.09
C ALA A 117 0.44 17.24 -14.00
N ARG A 118 1.39 17.77 -13.21
CA ARG A 118 1.66 19.23 -13.14
C ARG A 118 2.09 19.79 -14.49
N ALA A 119 3.00 19.13 -15.19
CA ALA A 119 3.47 19.57 -16.50
C ALA A 119 2.38 19.49 -17.57
N TYR A 120 1.58 18.42 -17.55
CA TYR A 120 0.47 18.21 -18.51
C TYR A 120 -0.62 19.27 -18.36
N THR A 121 -1.02 19.58 -17.12
CA THR A 121 -2.07 20.56 -16.85
C THR A 121 -1.59 22.01 -16.78
N ASN A 122 -0.27 22.22 -16.71
CA ASN A 122 0.35 23.52 -16.40
C ASN A 122 -0.17 24.14 -15.10
N ARG A 123 -0.39 23.31 -14.07
CA ARG A 123 -0.91 23.69 -12.74
C ARG A 123 0.02 23.16 -11.65
N ASN A 124 -0.04 23.73 -10.45
CA ASN A 124 0.86 23.39 -9.35
C ASN A 124 0.21 22.57 -8.23
N LYS A 125 -1.06 22.85 -7.91
CA LYS A 125 -1.72 22.26 -6.75
C LYS A 125 -2.03 20.78 -6.96
N ILE A 126 -1.90 19.99 -5.90
CA ILE A 126 -2.34 18.60 -5.85
C ILE A 126 -3.30 18.42 -4.68
N LEU A 127 -4.27 17.53 -4.83
CA LEU A 127 -5.18 17.13 -3.76
C LEU A 127 -4.87 15.67 -3.37
N LYS A 128 -4.66 15.43 -2.07
CA LYS A 128 -4.56 14.11 -1.47
C LYS A 128 -5.54 13.97 -0.30
N PHE A 129 -5.63 12.77 0.28
CA PHE A 129 -6.57 12.50 1.36
C PHE A 129 -5.87 12.14 2.66
N GLU A 130 -6.49 12.51 3.79
CA GLU A 130 -6.04 12.11 5.11
C GLU A 130 -5.99 10.60 5.24
N GLY A 131 -4.96 10.09 5.93
CA GLY A 131 -4.76 8.65 6.10
C GLY A 131 -4.17 7.92 4.89
N CYS A 132 -4.24 8.49 3.68
CA CYS A 132 -3.57 7.93 2.50
C CYS A 132 -2.06 8.17 2.56
N TYR A 133 -1.29 7.12 2.20
CA TYR A 133 0.16 7.16 2.13
C TYR A 133 0.65 6.93 0.69
N HIS A 134 1.37 7.90 0.17
CA HIS A 134 1.85 7.90 -1.22
C HIS A 134 3.38 7.95 -1.32
N GLY A 135 4.09 7.36 -0.37
CA GLY A 135 5.55 7.43 -0.30
C GLY A 135 6.05 8.65 0.47
N HIS A 136 7.36 8.89 0.41
CA HIS A 136 8.06 9.88 1.23
C HIS A 136 8.66 11.04 0.42
N SER A 137 8.11 11.35 -0.74
CA SER A 137 8.47 12.59 -1.45
C SER A 137 7.94 13.80 -0.66
N ASP A 138 8.72 14.87 -0.60
CA ASP A 138 8.45 16.04 0.24
C ASP A 138 7.03 16.60 0.07
N ALA A 139 6.56 16.74 -1.18
CA ALA A 139 5.21 17.23 -1.48
C ALA A 139 4.07 16.34 -0.91
N LEU A 140 4.36 15.10 -0.52
CA LEU A 140 3.39 14.14 0.00
C LEU A 140 3.51 13.91 1.51
N LEU A 141 4.58 14.40 2.14
CA LEU A 141 4.79 14.38 3.60
C LEU A 141 4.05 15.53 4.28
N VAL A 142 2.74 15.49 4.20
CA VAL A 142 1.85 16.57 4.60
C VAL A 142 0.59 16.02 5.26
N LYS A 143 0.08 16.74 6.25
CA LYS A 143 -1.21 16.50 6.92
C LYS A 143 -2.10 17.73 6.84
N SER A 144 -3.39 17.57 7.12
CA SER A 144 -4.32 18.68 7.32
C SER A 144 -3.80 19.68 8.35
N GLY A 145 -3.89 20.98 8.06
CA GLY A 145 -3.75 22.03 9.06
C GLY A 145 -5.06 22.23 9.86
N SER A 146 -5.03 23.07 10.86
CA SER A 146 -6.25 23.46 11.60
C SER A 146 -6.97 24.61 10.87
N GLY A 147 -8.07 24.32 10.19
CA GLY A 147 -8.87 25.35 9.49
C GLY A 147 -9.80 24.76 8.43
N THR A 148 -10.71 25.59 7.90
CA THR A 148 -11.76 25.17 6.95
C THR A 148 -11.27 24.97 5.50
N ILE A 149 -10.06 25.43 5.16
CA ILE A 149 -9.36 25.09 3.90
C ILE A 149 -7.93 24.76 4.26
N THR A 150 -7.56 23.52 4.06
CA THR A 150 -6.39 22.99 4.73
C THR A 150 -5.18 23.00 3.82
N TYR A 151 -4.40 24.06 3.88
CA TYR A 151 -3.02 24.03 3.38
C TYR A 151 -2.24 22.98 4.18
N GLY A 152 -1.48 22.15 3.48
CA GLY A 152 -0.73 21.07 4.11
C GLY A 152 0.33 21.60 5.08
N VAL A 153 0.42 20.96 6.24
CA VAL A 153 1.49 21.18 7.21
C VAL A 153 2.49 20.04 7.09
N PRO A 154 3.82 20.31 6.97
CA PRO A 154 4.82 19.25 6.92
C PRO A 154 4.69 18.26 8.08
N THR A 155 4.76 16.96 7.77
CA THR A 155 4.73 15.89 8.79
C THR A 155 6.12 15.45 9.22
N SER A 156 7.16 15.91 8.53
CA SER A 156 8.56 15.58 8.82
C SER A 156 9.39 16.86 8.93
N PRO A 157 10.26 16.97 9.93
CA PRO A 157 11.33 17.96 9.92
C PRO A 157 12.17 17.84 8.65
N GLY A 158 12.63 18.96 8.11
CA GLY A 158 13.43 19.00 6.89
C GLY A 158 12.61 19.17 5.60
N VAL A 159 11.29 19.03 5.65
CA VAL A 159 10.42 19.37 4.52
C VAL A 159 10.13 20.87 4.54
N PRO A 160 10.55 21.64 3.52
CA PRO A 160 10.29 23.08 3.46
C PRO A 160 8.79 23.36 3.32
N SER A 161 8.31 24.41 3.99
CA SER A 161 6.91 24.84 3.89
C SER A 161 6.50 25.17 2.45
N ASP A 162 7.41 25.75 1.68
CA ASP A 162 7.17 26.09 0.27
C ASP A 162 6.94 24.89 -0.64
N VAL A 163 7.43 23.70 -0.27
CA VAL A 163 7.19 22.49 -1.06
C VAL A 163 5.79 21.94 -0.85
N VAL A 164 5.23 22.13 0.34
CA VAL A 164 3.89 21.59 0.70
C VAL A 164 2.75 22.58 0.56
N LYS A 165 3.04 23.86 0.30
CA LYS A 165 2.01 24.91 0.16
C LYS A 165 1.00 24.64 -0.97
N ASP A 166 1.42 23.89 -1.99
CA ASP A 166 0.59 23.52 -3.14
C ASP A 166 -0.06 22.14 -2.97
N THR A 167 0.03 21.53 -1.77
CA THR A 167 -0.61 20.24 -1.48
C THR A 167 -1.83 20.47 -0.58
N LEU A 168 -3.00 20.25 -1.16
CA LEU A 168 -4.27 20.28 -0.46
C LEU A 168 -4.54 18.91 0.17
N VAL A 169 -5.13 18.90 1.36
CA VAL A 169 -5.48 17.67 2.07
C VAL A 169 -6.96 17.72 2.42
N CYS A 170 -7.70 16.69 2.02
CA CYS A 170 -9.11 16.50 2.24
C CYS A 170 -9.36 15.25 3.07
N ARG A 171 -10.46 15.19 3.81
CA ARG A 171 -10.89 13.98 4.49
C ARG A 171 -11.29 12.89 3.49
N TYR A 172 -10.88 11.67 3.78
CA TYR A 172 -11.21 10.54 2.93
C TYR A 172 -12.71 10.21 3.03
N ASN A 173 -13.36 9.93 1.90
CA ASN A 173 -14.80 9.70 1.78
C ASN A 173 -15.70 10.92 2.09
N ASP A 174 -15.16 12.14 2.18
CA ASP A 174 -15.94 13.35 2.37
C ASP A 174 -16.27 14.02 1.02
N LEU A 175 -17.48 13.76 0.53
CA LEU A 175 -17.92 14.27 -0.77
C LEU A 175 -18.09 15.79 -0.78
N ASP A 176 -18.56 16.35 0.32
CA ASP A 176 -18.85 17.78 0.39
C ASP A 176 -17.57 18.60 0.50
N GLU A 177 -16.58 18.13 1.24
CA GLU A 177 -15.27 18.77 1.31
C GLU A 177 -14.58 18.78 -0.06
N VAL A 178 -14.63 17.65 -0.80
CA VAL A 178 -14.13 17.58 -2.19
C VAL A 178 -14.79 18.64 -3.08
N LYS A 179 -16.13 18.70 -3.08
CA LYS A 179 -16.87 19.69 -3.88
C LYS A 179 -16.50 21.13 -3.54
N ASN A 180 -16.36 21.44 -2.24
CA ASN A 180 -15.98 22.76 -1.78
C ASN A 180 -14.58 23.16 -2.23
N ILE A 181 -13.60 22.25 -2.10
CA ILE A 181 -12.23 22.49 -2.57
C ILE A 181 -12.21 22.76 -4.08
N PHE A 182 -12.92 21.96 -4.87
CA PHE A 182 -12.97 22.15 -6.31
C PHE A 182 -13.69 23.44 -6.71
N LYS A 183 -14.77 23.81 -6.03
CA LYS A 183 -15.46 25.06 -6.27
C LYS A 183 -14.55 26.27 -6.06
N GLU A 184 -13.68 26.22 -5.05
CA GLU A 184 -12.80 27.33 -4.71
C GLU A 184 -11.50 27.36 -5.51
N GLN A 185 -10.90 26.20 -5.76
CA GLN A 185 -9.54 26.09 -6.29
C GLN A 185 -9.39 25.07 -7.43
N GLY A 186 -10.47 24.47 -7.94
CA GLY A 186 -10.41 23.36 -8.91
C GLY A 186 -9.60 23.67 -10.17
N HIS A 187 -9.63 24.91 -10.66
CA HIS A 187 -8.86 25.33 -11.82
C HIS A 187 -7.34 25.43 -11.59
N GLU A 188 -6.90 25.35 -10.34
CA GLU A 188 -5.49 25.38 -9.96
C GLU A 188 -4.95 23.97 -9.64
N ILE A 189 -5.85 22.97 -9.50
CA ILE A 189 -5.48 21.60 -9.14
C ILE A 189 -4.99 20.84 -10.39
N ALA A 190 -3.73 20.45 -10.36
CA ALA A 190 -3.09 19.64 -11.38
C ALA A 190 -3.54 18.17 -11.31
N ALA A 191 -3.59 17.63 -10.11
CA ALA A 191 -3.90 16.22 -9.87
C ALA A 191 -4.65 15.99 -8.56
N VAL A 192 -5.49 14.95 -8.57
CA VAL A 192 -5.97 14.27 -7.38
C VAL A 192 -5.27 12.93 -7.30
N ILE A 193 -4.61 12.62 -6.16
CA ILE A 193 -4.03 11.30 -5.91
C ILE A 193 -4.78 10.61 -4.77
N VAL A 194 -5.20 9.36 -4.99
CA VAL A 194 -6.01 8.60 -4.03
C VAL A 194 -5.65 7.11 -4.04
N GLU A 195 -5.54 6.50 -2.86
CA GLU A 195 -5.64 5.04 -2.71
C GLU A 195 -7.12 4.67 -2.76
N THR A 196 -7.53 3.80 -3.68
CA THR A 196 -8.94 3.36 -3.78
C THR A 196 -9.39 2.53 -2.58
N VAL A 197 -8.44 1.86 -1.94
CA VAL A 197 -8.53 1.28 -0.60
C VAL A 197 -7.31 1.75 0.18
N ALA A 198 -7.52 2.62 1.13
CA ALA A 198 -6.43 3.19 1.93
C ALA A 198 -5.90 2.16 2.94
N GLY A 199 -4.75 1.55 2.60
CA GLY A 199 -4.19 0.44 3.36
C GLY A 199 -3.66 0.87 4.73
N ASN A 200 -2.94 1.98 4.79
CA ASN A 200 -2.19 2.38 5.99
C ASN A 200 -3.05 2.95 7.12
N MET A 201 -4.29 3.32 6.88
CA MET A 201 -5.22 3.78 7.91
C MET A 201 -6.22 2.70 8.39
N GLY A 202 -5.92 1.42 8.13
CA GLY A 202 -6.75 0.30 8.59
C GLY A 202 -7.59 -0.34 7.49
N VAL A 203 -7.12 -0.30 6.22
CA VAL A 203 -7.78 -0.93 5.07
C VAL A 203 -9.19 -0.34 4.85
N VAL A 204 -9.26 0.98 4.73
CA VAL A 204 -10.53 1.70 4.52
C VAL A 204 -10.80 1.83 3.03
N PRO A 205 -11.88 1.24 2.50
CA PRO A 205 -12.25 1.41 1.10
C PRO A 205 -12.84 2.80 0.83
N GLY A 206 -12.53 3.35 -0.33
CA GLY A 206 -13.28 4.45 -0.90
C GLY A 206 -14.69 3.99 -1.24
N THR A 207 -15.71 4.77 -0.87
CA THR A 207 -17.06 4.45 -1.32
C THR A 207 -17.16 4.64 -2.83
N LYS A 208 -18.06 3.91 -3.46
CA LYS A 208 -18.23 4.03 -4.92
C LYS A 208 -18.65 5.45 -5.32
N GLU A 209 -19.47 6.08 -4.51
CA GLU A 209 -19.94 7.46 -4.70
C GLU A 209 -18.78 8.45 -4.60
N PHE A 210 -17.87 8.27 -3.64
CA PHE A 210 -16.68 9.09 -3.48
C PHE A 210 -15.74 8.96 -4.68
N LEU A 211 -15.40 7.74 -5.08
CA LEU A 211 -14.50 7.49 -6.22
C LEU A 211 -15.11 7.98 -7.54
N GLN A 212 -16.44 7.81 -7.72
CA GLN A 212 -17.15 8.33 -8.89
C GLN A 212 -17.17 9.86 -8.90
N LEU A 213 -17.43 10.50 -7.75
CA LEU A 213 -17.33 11.95 -7.63
C LEU A 213 -15.93 12.45 -8.02
N LEU A 214 -14.85 11.79 -7.53
CA LEU A 214 -13.49 12.17 -7.91
C LEU A 214 -13.29 12.08 -9.43
N ARG A 215 -13.81 11.02 -10.08
CA ARG A 215 -13.72 10.88 -11.54
C ARG A 215 -14.46 12.00 -12.26
N ASP A 216 -15.69 12.30 -11.86
CA ASP A 216 -16.54 13.27 -12.53
C ASP A 216 -16.00 14.69 -12.37
N ILE A 217 -15.67 15.08 -11.16
CA ILE A 217 -15.19 16.43 -10.86
C ILE A 217 -13.80 16.69 -11.48
N THR A 218 -12.90 15.69 -11.46
CA THR A 218 -11.57 15.83 -12.10
C THR A 218 -11.70 16.00 -13.60
N LYS A 219 -12.66 15.29 -14.24
CA LYS A 219 -12.95 15.45 -15.66
C LYS A 219 -13.52 16.83 -15.97
N GLU A 220 -14.43 17.32 -15.15
CA GLU A 220 -15.06 18.65 -15.31
C GLU A 220 -14.02 19.77 -15.27
N TYR A 221 -13.06 19.69 -14.32
CA TYR A 221 -12.04 20.74 -14.13
C TYR A 221 -10.75 20.51 -14.94
N GLY A 222 -10.65 19.43 -15.72
CA GLY A 222 -9.44 19.07 -16.46
C GLY A 222 -8.25 18.77 -15.52
N THR A 223 -8.52 18.18 -14.38
CA THR A 223 -7.56 17.71 -13.37
C THR A 223 -7.22 16.26 -13.63
N VAL A 224 -5.97 15.85 -13.48
CA VAL A 224 -5.55 14.45 -13.64
C VAL A 224 -5.94 13.63 -12.41
N LEU A 225 -6.72 12.59 -12.60
CA LEU A 225 -7.02 11.61 -11.53
C LEU A 225 -5.96 10.51 -11.52
N ILE A 226 -5.26 10.35 -10.40
CA ILE A 226 -4.21 9.35 -10.20
C ILE A 226 -4.69 8.33 -9.16
N PHE A 227 -4.81 7.05 -9.54
CA PHE A 227 -4.97 5.98 -8.58
C PHE A 227 -3.61 5.50 -8.10
N ASP A 228 -3.38 5.57 -6.79
CA ASP A 228 -2.25 4.93 -6.16
C ASP A 228 -2.56 3.45 -5.94
N GLU A 229 -2.10 2.64 -6.88
CA GLU A 229 -2.24 1.19 -6.89
C GLU A 229 -1.03 0.47 -6.26
N VAL A 230 -0.19 1.17 -5.54
CA VAL A 230 1.01 0.57 -4.92
C VAL A 230 0.63 -0.56 -3.96
N ILE A 231 -0.51 -0.47 -3.26
CA ILE A 231 -1.05 -1.55 -2.43
C ILE A 231 -2.11 -2.36 -3.19
N THR A 232 -3.03 -1.70 -3.87
CA THR A 232 -4.23 -2.32 -4.47
C THR A 232 -3.97 -2.97 -5.82
N GLY A 233 -2.93 -2.55 -6.53
CA GLY A 233 -2.56 -3.07 -7.84
C GLY A 233 -2.32 -4.58 -7.80
N PHE A 234 -3.03 -5.31 -8.66
CA PHE A 234 -3.00 -6.77 -8.75
C PHE A 234 -3.42 -7.51 -7.48
N ARG A 235 -3.95 -6.79 -6.47
CA ARG A 235 -4.38 -7.37 -5.18
C ARG A 235 -5.88 -7.63 -5.12
N LEU A 236 -6.71 -6.66 -5.52
CA LEU A 236 -8.16 -6.78 -5.46
C LEU A 236 -8.68 -7.77 -6.51
N ASN A 237 -8.12 -7.71 -7.69
CA ASN A 237 -8.19 -8.67 -8.79
C ASN A 237 -7.03 -8.40 -9.76
N TYR A 238 -6.93 -9.15 -10.85
CA TYR A 238 -5.86 -8.96 -11.84
C TYR A 238 -5.91 -7.58 -12.52
N ASN A 239 -7.11 -7.03 -12.71
CA ASN A 239 -7.31 -5.68 -13.28
C ASN A 239 -7.28 -4.57 -12.19
N SER A 240 -6.81 -4.88 -10.98
CA SER A 240 -6.61 -3.92 -9.89
C SER A 240 -7.90 -3.19 -9.48
N SER A 241 -7.81 -1.95 -9.04
CA SER A 241 -8.98 -1.14 -8.65
C SER A 241 -9.95 -0.87 -9.79
N VAL A 242 -9.45 -0.73 -11.01
CA VAL A 242 -10.30 -0.48 -12.18
C VAL A 242 -11.26 -1.64 -12.39
N GLY A 243 -10.77 -2.88 -12.29
CA GLY A 243 -11.61 -4.07 -12.38
C GLY A 243 -12.59 -4.22 -11.22
N TYR A 244 -12.22 -3.75 -10.02
CA TYR A 244 -13.04 -3.88 -8.82
C TYR A 244 -14.14 -2.81 -8.72
N PHE A 245 -13.79 -1.53 -8.94
CA PHE A 245 -14.73 -0.41 -8.79
C PHE A 245 -15.41 0.01 -10.10
N GLY A 246 -14.85 -0.37 -11.26
CA GLY A 246 -15.36 0.04 -12.58
C GLY A 246 -15.07 1.50 -12.95
N ILE A 247 -14.18 2.17 -12.22
CA ILE A 247 -13.83 3.60 -12.38
C ILE A 247 -12.41 3.70 -12.94
N LYS A 248 -12.24 4.46 -14.02
CA LYS A 248 -10.95 4.61 -14.71
C LYS A 248 -10.28 5.94 -14.34
N PRO A 249 -9.06 5.93 -13.76
CA PRO A 249 -8.24 7.12 -13.59
C PRO A 249 -7.59 7.52 -14.93
N ASP A 250 -6.90 8.66 -14.93
CA ASP A 250 -6.06 9.11 -16.04
C ASP A 250 -4.64 8.56 -15.94
N MET A 251 -4.16 8.34 -14.71
CA MET A 251 -2.87 7.73 -14.39
C MET A 251 -2.99 6.74 -13.24
N ALA A 252 -2.03 5.83 -13.15
CA ALA A 252 -1.89 4.91 -12.01
C ALA A 252 -0.42 4.74 -11.61
N CYS A 253 -0.20 4.50 -10.31
CA CYS A 253 1.10 4.19 -9.74
C CYS A 253 1.10 2.78 -9.17
N PHE A 254 2.12 1.98 -9.49
CA PHE A 254 2.24 0.59 -9.05
C PHE A 254 3.52 0.37 -8.24
N GLY A 255 3.55 -0.70 -7.47
CA GLY A 255 4.70 -1.14 -6.70
C GLY A 255 4.44 -2.50 -6.08
N LYS A 256 5.18 -2.83 -5.03
CA LYS A 256 4.94 -4.04 -4.20
C LYS A 256 4.76 -5.33 -5.03
N ILE A 257 3.51 -5.71 -5.33
CA ILE A 257 3.19 -6.96 -6.05
C ILE A 257 3.91 -7.08 -7.38
N ILE A 258 4.04 -5.97 -8.14
CA ILE A 258 4.75 -5.99 -9.44
C ILE A 258 6.24 -6.30 -9.33
N GLY A 259 6.81 -6.32 -8.12
CA GLY A 259 8.21 -6.66 -7.86
C GLY A 259 8.42 -8.04 -7.24
N ALA A 260 7.36 -8.71 -6.79
CA ALA A 260 7.46 -10.01 -6.11
C ALA A 260 8.51 -10.02 -4.97
N GLY A 261 8.68 -8.89 -4.27
CA GLY A 261 9.67 -8.71 -3.20
C GLY A 261 10.93 -7.95 -3.59
N LEU A 262 11.19 -7.72 -4.89
CA LEU A 262 12.30 -6.90 -5.36
C LEU A 262 11.93 -5.42 -5.49
N PRO A 263 12.92 -4.51 -5.42
CA PRO A 263 12.70 -3.07 -5.56
C PRO A 263 12.19 -2.73 -6.95
N VAL A 264 10.94 -2.33 -7.06
CA VAL A 264 10.30 -1.87 -8.28
C VAL A 264 9.12 -0.97 -7.96
N GLY A 265 8.88 -0.02 -8.81
CA GLY A 265 7.66 0.74 -8.95
C GLY A 265 7.39 1.01 -10.43
N ALA A 266 6.22 1.51 -10.73
CA ALA A 266 5.87 1.96 -12.07
C ALA A 266 4.81 3.05 -11.99
N TYR A 267 4.78 3.93 -12.99
CA TYR A 267 3.67 4.84 -13.21
C TYR A 267 3.27 4.80 -14.69
N GLY A 268 1.99 4.89 -14.93
CA GLY A 268 1.45 4.85 -16.28
C GLY A 268 0.24 5.76 -16.43
N GLY A 269 -0.18 5.98 -17.65
CA GLY A 269 -1.32 6.81 -17.97
C GLY A 269 -1.71 6.68 -19.44
N THR A 270 -2.68 7.49 -19.86
CA THR A 270 -3.02 7.60 -21.28
C THR A 270 -1.79 8.00 -22.12
N LYS A 271 -1.76 7.59 -23.38
CA LYS A 271 -0.67 7.92 -24.30
C LYS A 271 -0.42 9.42 -24.37
N GLU A 272 -1.46 10.22 -24.32
CA GLU A 272 -1.38 11.68 -24.33
C GLU A 272 -0.58 12.20 -23.11
N ILE A 273 -0.95 11.80 -21.90
CA ILE A 273 -0.27 12.21 -20.66
C ILE A 273 1.17 11.68 -20.64
N MET A 274 1.38 10.43 -21.02
CA MET A 274 2.71 9.81 -20.99
C MET A 274 3.65 10.37 -22.07
N SER A 275 3.13 11.00 -23.13
CA SER A 275 3.94 11.71 -24.10
C SER A 275 4.71 12.91 -23.52
N MET A 276 4.34 13.38 -22.34
CA MET A 276 5.08 14.40 -21.60
C MET A 276 6.41 13.90 -21.03
N VAL A 277 6.59 12.59 -20.90
CA VAL A 277 7.79 11.99 -20.26
C VAL A 277 8.97 11.97 -21.26
N SER A 278 10.13 12.42 -20.80
CA SER A 278 11.39 12.33 -21.57
C SER A 278 11.71 10.86 -21.94
N PRO A 279 12.23 10.59 -23.17
CA PRO A 279 12.73 11.52 -24.18
C PRO A 279 11.65 12.03 -25.15
N VAL A 280 10.39 11.60 -25.05
CA VAL A 280 9.32 12.06 -25.96
C VAL A 280 8.91 13.49 -25.63
N GLY A 281 8.73 13.81 -24.33
CA GLY A 281 8.36 15.12 -23.83
C GLY A 281 9.42 15.71 -22.88
N PRO A 282 9.12 16.87 -22.28
CA PRO A 282 10.09 17.62 -21.48
C PRO A 282 10.24 17.16 -20.04
N VAL A 283 9.34 16.29 -19.54
CA VAL A 283 9.32 15.91 -18.12
C VAL A 283 10.41 14.88 -17.84
N TYR A 284 11.41 15.29 -17.07
CA TYR A 284 12.55 14.44 -16.76
C TYR A 284 12.24 13.42 -15.66
N GLN A 285 12.60 12.17 -15.94
CA GLN A 285 12.69 11.06 -14.99
C GLN A 285 13.81 10.13 -15.45
N ALA A 286 14.66 9.69 -14.55
CA ALA A 286 15.73 8.74 -14.80
C ALA A 286 15.94 7.82 -13.58
N GLY A 287 16.51 6.64 -13.82
CA GLY A 287 16.87 5.70 -12.76
C GLY A 287 17.81 4.64 -13.32
N THR A 288 19.04 4.57 -12.82
CA THR A 288 20.07 3.62 -13.26
C THR A 288 19.57 2.17 -13.21
N LEU A 289 18.77 1.83 -12.20
CA LEU A 289 18.28 0.46 -11.96
C LEU A 289 16.81 0.28 -12.36
N SER A 290 16.17 1.30 -12.93
CA SER A 290 14.80 1.21 -13.41
C SER A 290 14.70 0.18 -14.53
N GLY A 291 13.82 -0.80 -14.38
CA GLY A 291 13.68 -1.89 -15.34
C GLY A 291 14.80 -2.93 -15.27
N ASN A 292 15.52 -3.04 -14.13
CA ASN A 292 16.58 -4.04 -14.02
C ASN A 292 16.04 -5.47 -14.28
N PRO A 293 16.83 -6.32 -14.96
CA PRO A 293 16.35 -7.60 -15.47
C PRO A 293 15.89 -8.55 -14.37
N LEU A 294 16.47 -8.48 -13.17
CA LEU A 294 16.11 -9.35 -12.07
C LEU A 294 14.71 -9.01 -11.51
N ALA A 295 14.44 -7.72 -11.27
CA ALA A 295 13.12 -7.27 -10.81
C ALA A 295 12.05 -7.48 -11.89
N MET A 296 12.39 -7.26 -13.17
CA MET A 296 11.49 -7.53 -14.28
C MET A 296 11.15 -9.01 -14.41
N TYR A 297 12.13 -9.89 -14.24
CA TYR A 297 11.90 -11.34 -14.29
C TYR A 297 10.95 -11.80 -13.19
N MET A 298 11.24 -11.44 -11.93
CA MET A 298 10.41 -11.87 -10.80
C MET A 298 9.00 -11.26 -10.87
N GLY A 299 8.92 -9.97 -11.20
CA GLY A 299 7.65 -9.29 -11.38
C GLY A 299 6.80 -9.91 -12.50
N LYS A 300 7.42 -10.18 -13.66
CA LYS A 300 6.77 -10.85 -14.79
C LYS A 300 6.21 -12.21 -14.39
N LYS A 301 7.03 -13.07 -13.77
CA LYS A 301 6.59 -14.39 -13.28
C LYS A 301 5.39 -14.27 -12.34
N ASN A 302 5.45 -13.33 -11.39
CA ASN A 302 4.36 -13.10 -10.45
C ASN A 302 3.06 -12.68 -11.15
N LEU A 303 3.13 -11.75 -12.09
CA LEU A 303 1.96 -11.28 -12.83
C LEU A 303 1.40 -12.36 -13.77
N GLU A 304 2.25 -13.16 -14.41
CA GLU A 304 1.83 -14.30 -15.22
C GLU A 304 1.05 -15.32 -14.37
N ILE A 305 1.56 -15.67 -13.17
CA ILE A 305 0.85 -16.57 -12.26
C ILE A 305 -0.52 -16.01 -11.88
N LEU A 306 -0.61 -14.73 -11.55
CA LEU A 306 -1.88 -14.09 -11.18
C LEU A 306 -2.86 -14.02 -12.35
N ARG A 307 -2.37 -13.79 -13.58
CA ARG A 307 -3.16 -13.79 -14.81
C ARG A 307 -3.74 -15.16 -15.11
N ASP A 308 -2.87 -16.16 -15.07
CA ASP A 308 -3.19 -17.52 -15.52
C ASP A 308 -3.96 -18.33 -14.46
N ASN A 309 -4.03 -17.84 -13.22
CA ASN A 309 -4.72 -18.48 -12.10
C ASN A 309 -5.70 -17.54 -11.38
N PRO A 310 -6.77 -17.09 -12.02
CA PRO A 310 -7.73 -16.16 -11.43
C PRO A 310 -8.43 -16.69 -10.17
N ASN A 311 -8.47 -18.00 -9.97
CA ASN A 311 -8.97 -18.66 -8.76
C ASN A 311 -8.20 -18.28 -7.49
N ILE A 312 -6.98 -17.74 -7.60
CA ILE A 312 -6.21 -17.24 -6.43
C ILE A 312 -7.01 -16.17 -5.68
N TYR A 313 -7.70 -15.27 -6.38
CA TYR A 313 -8.51 -14.22 -5.77
C TYR A 313 -9.73 -14.79 -5.04
N GLU A 314 -10.42 -15.76 -5.66
CA GLU A 314 -11.55 -16.46 -5.04
C GLU A 314 -11.10 -17.24 -3.79
N GLU A 315 -9.94 -17.88 -3.85
CA GLU A 315 -9.37 -18.57 -2.70
C GLU A 315 -9.03 -17.63 -1.55
N LEU A 316 -8.48 -16.44 -1.84
CA LEU A 316 -8.20 -15.42 -0.83
C LEU A 316 -9.48 -14.95 -0.15
N GLU A 317 -10.52 -14.66 -0.93
CA GLU A 317 -11.84 -14.29 -0.40
C GLU A 317 -12.43 -15.41 0.47
N ARG A 318 -12.40 -16.66 -0.01
CA ARG A 318 -12.86 -17.82 0.77
C ARG A 318 -12.09 -17.99 2.09
N LYS A 319 -10.78 -17.78 2.08
CA LYS A 319 -9.95 -17.81 3.31
C LYS A 319 -10.31 -16.68 4.26
N ALA A 320 -10.54 -15.47 3.75
CA ALA A 320 -10.98 -14.31 4.53
C ALA A 320 -12.36 -14.54 5.17
N ILE A 321 -13.33 -15.04 4.41
CA ILE A 321 -14.66 -15.40 4.91
C ILE A 321 -14.57 -16.49 5.99
N LYS A 322 -13.71 -17.50 5.79
CA LYS A 322 -13.50 -18.55 6.80
C LYS A 322 -12.92 -18.00 8.09
N LEU A 323 -11.96 -17.06 8.00
CA LEU A 323 -11.41 -16.38 9.17
C LEU A 323 -12.47 -15.57 9.89
N GLU A 324 -13.27 -14.79 9.17
CA GLU A 324 -14.38 -14.00 9.70
C GLU A 324 -15.41 -14.89 10.42
N GLN A 325 -15.81 -15.98 9.79
CA GLN A 325 -16.76 -16.95 10.38
C GLN A 325 -16.19 -17.57 11.64
N GLY A 326 -14.89 -17.93 11.66
CA GLY A 326 -14.22 -18.46 12.84
C GLY A 326 -14.18 -17.46 14.00
N LEU A 327 -13.95 -16.17 13.70
CA LEU A 327 -14.02 -15.11 14.69
C LEU A 327 -15.45 -14.95 15.24
N LYS A 328 -16.47 -14.88 14.38
CA LYS A 328 -17.88 -14.79 14.76
C LYS A 328 -18.30 -15.97 15.64
N ALA A 329 -17.99 -17.20 15.23
CA ALA A 329 -18.32 -18.40 15.99
C ALA A 329 -17.65 -18.44 17.38
N ASN A 330 -16.44 -17.92 17.54
CA ASN A 330 -15.80 -17.80 18.84
C ASN A 330 -16.47 -16.75 19.72
N ILE A 331 -16.90 -15.64 19.14
CA ILE A 331 -17.64 -14.58 19.83
C ILE A 331 -18.99 -15.14 20.34
N GLU A 332 -19.73 -15.86 19.49
CA GLU A 332 -20.99 -16.53 19.87
C GLU A 332 -20.85 -17.55 21.01
N LYS A 333 -19.81 -18.40 20.94
CA LYS A 333 -19.50 -19.38 21.99
C LYS A 333 -19.25 -18.75 23.36
N LEU A 334 -18.87 -17.50 23.39
CA LEU A 334 -18.63 -16.73 24.62
C LEU A 334 -19.90 -16.08 25.16
N GLY A 335 -21.08 -16.37 24.56
CA GLY A 335 -22.38 -15.87 25.00
C GLY A 335 -22.57 -14.38 24.78
N LEU A 336 -21.88 -13.84 23.75
CA LEU A 336 -21.94 -12.43 23.40
C LEU A 336 -23.11 -12.18 22.47
N ASP A 337 -24.11 -11.48 22.98
CA ASP A 337 -25.22 -11.00 22.17
C ASP A 337 -24.73 -9.82 21.34
N TYR A 338 -24.42 -10.08 20.06
CA TYR A 338 -24.06 -9.03 19.11
C TYR A 338 -24.83 -9.19 17.80
N THR A 339 -25.37 -8.12 17.36
CA THR A 339 -25.96 -8.02 16.02
C THR A 339 -25.03 -7.18 15.17
N VAL A 340 -24.09 -7.81 14.47
CA VAL A 340 -23.28 -7.08 13.47
C VAL A 340 -24.16 -6.88 12.24
N LYS A 341 -24.78 -5.73 12.13
CA LYS A 341 -25.59 -5.33 10.97
C LYS A 341 -24.75 -4.86 9.78
N GLU A 342 -23.45 -4.61 10.01
CA GLU A 342 -22.50 -4.07 9.04
C GLU A 342 -21.22 -4.90 9.03
N LYS A 343 -20.36 -4.69 8.01
CA LYS A 343 -19.02 -5.30 7.97
C LYS A 343 -18.24 -4.95 9.23
N ILE A 344 -17.51 -5.92 9.77
CA ILE A 344 -16.62 -5.67 10.91
C ILE A 344 -15.50 -4.75 10.47
N HIS A 345 -15.47 -3.54 11.02
CA HIS A 345 -14.35 -2.62 10.91
C HIS A 345 -13.53 -2.69 12.19
N CYS A 346 -12.24 -2.97 12.06
CA CYS A 346 -11.34 -3.05 13.19
C CYS A 346 -10.20 -2.04 13.01
N TRP A 347 -10.06 -1.13 13.95
CA TRP A 347 -8.88 -0.27 14.09
C TRP A 347 -8.05 -0.79 15.26
N ILE A 348 -6.75 -1.00 15.04
CA ILE A 348 -5.86 -1.62 16.02
C ILE A 348 -4.68 -0.70 16.29
N ASN A 349 -4.49 -0.38 17.57
CA ASN A 349 -3.29 0.29 18.08
C ASN A 349 -2.76 -0.53 19.26
N LEU A 350 -1.95 -1.54 18.97
CA LEU A 350 -1.40 -2.46 19.95
C LEU A 350 0.07 -2.14 20.22
N LYS A 351 0.43 -2.21 21.53
CA LYS A 351 1.82 -2.22 21.99
C LYS A 351 2.14 -3.60 22.48
N GLU A 352 3.27 -4.12 22.09
CA GLU A 352 3.77 -5.37 22.63
C GLU A 352 4.28 -5.20 24.07
N LYS A 353 4.11 -6.23 24.87
CA LYS A 353 4.60 -6.28 26.24
C LYS A 353 5.19 -7.65 26.49
N GLU A 354 6.38 -7.67 27.06
CA GLU A 354 6.97 -8.91 27.56
C GLU A 354 6.09 -9.47 28.69
N VAL A 355 5.73 -10.74 28.59
CA VAL A 355 4.97 -11.46 29.61
C VAL A 355 5.68 -12.77 29.92
N ILE A 356 5.78 -13.12 31.21
CA ILE A 356 6.41 -14.36 31.65
C ILE A 356 5.31 -15.36 31.96
N ILE A 357 5.28 -16.48 31.23
CA ILE A 357 4.36 -17.60 31.50
C ILE A 357 5.18 -18.81 31.90
N LYS A 358 5.00 -19.28 33.13
CA LYS A 358 5.74 -20.44 33.69
C LYS A 358 7.28 -20.29 33.56
N GLY A 359 7.81 -19.07 33.77
CA GLY A 359 9.24 -18.79 33.67
C GLY A 359 9.79 -18.62 32.26
N ILE A 360 8.96 -18.74 31.22
CA ILE A 360 9.34 -18.53 29.81
C ILE A 360 8.83 -17.16 29.37
N LYS A 361 9.70 -16.39 28.74
CA LYS A 361 9.34 -15.09 28.12
C LYS A 361 8.47 -15.31 26.91
N HIS A 362 7.35 -14.59 26.86
CA HIS A 362 6.44 -14.52 25.72
C HIS A 362 6.19 -13.07 25.35
N ILE A 363 5.87 -12.84 24.10
CA ILE A 363 5.42 -11.54 23.62
C ILE A 363 3.90 -11.52 23.68
N GLY A 364 3.35 -10.57 24.44
CA GLY A 364 1.94 -10.24 24.46
C GLY A 364 1.70 -8.88 23.83
N PHE A 365 0.47 -8.62 23.48
CA PHE A 365 0.05 -7.32 22.91
C PHE A 365 -0.81 -6.61 23.95
N VAL A 366 -0.52 -5.33 24.21
CA VAL A 366 -1.32 -4.43 25.04
C VAL A 366 -1.59 -3.18 24.23
N GLY A 367 -2.83 -2.80 24.10
CA GLY A 367 -3.20 -1.58 23.39
C GLY A 367 -4.69 -1.46 23.19
N GLU A 368 -5.05 -0.50 22.37
CA GLU A 368 -6.43 -0.22 22.04
C GLU A 368 -6.76 -0.74 20.65
N PHE A 369 -7.94 -1.31 20.50
CA PHE A 369 -8.55 -1.52 19.20
C PHE A 369 -9.99 -1.01 19.26
N LYS A 370 -10.46 -0.51 18.13
CA LYS A 370 -11.86 -0.08 17.97
C LYS A 370 -12.52 -0.98 16.95
N VAL A 371 -13.70 -1.40 17.27
CA VAL A 371 -14.57 -2.16 16.39
C VAL A 371 -15.94 -1.50 16.37
N ASN A 372 -16.68 -1.72 15.31
CA ASN A 372 -18.03 -1.19 15.16
C ASN A 372 -19.12 -2.04 15.84
N PHE A 373 -18.75 -2.82 16.85
CA PHE A 373 -19.66 -3.62 17.68
C PHE A 373 -19.16 -3.70 19.13
N ASP A 374 -20.05 -3.98 20.06
CA ASP A 374 -19.69 -4.16 21.47
C ASP A 374 -18.96 -5.48 21.70
N ILE A 375 -17.79 -5.39 22.35
CA ILE A 375 -17.02 -6.54 22.79
C ILE A 375 -17.03 -6.56 24.31
N PRO A 376 -17.30 -7.70 24.96
CA PRO A 376 -17.24 -7.78 26.41
C PRO A 376 -15.82 -7.66 26.94
N ASP A 377 -15.72 -7.14 28.13
CA ASP A 377 -14.49 -7.11 28.88
C ASP A 377 -13.92 -8.54 29.07
N TYR A 378 -12.60 -8.61 28.98
CA TYR A 378 -11.85 -9.86 29.17
C TYR A 378 -12.08 -10.95 28.12
N LEU A 379 -12.67 -10.60 26.97
CA LEU A 379 -12.71 -11.51 25.83
C LEU A 379 -11.29 -11.92 25.45
N GLY A 380 -11.04 -13.20 25.41
CA GLY A 380 -9.74 -13.73 25.02
C GLY A 380 -9.60 -13.88 23.51
N LEU A 381 -8.52 -13.34 22.97
CA LEU A 381 -8.13 -13.51 21.56
C LEU A 381 -6.76 -14.18 21.50
N GLY A 382 -6.65 -15.29 20.80
CA GLY A 382 -5.37 -15.95 20.53
C GLY A 382 -5.05 -17.15 21.43
N LYS A 383 -3.77 -17.56 21.42
CA LYS A 383 -3.28 -18.73 22.15
C LYS A 383 -3.18 -18.44 23.65
N SER A 384 -3.54 -19.41 24.48
CA SER A 384 -3.45 -19.32 25.96
C SER A 384 -4.48 -18.42 26.65
N VAL A 385 -5.62 -18.17 26.02
CA VAL A 385 -6.74 -17.42 26.58
C VAL A 385 -7.17 -17.95 27.97
N SER A 386 -7.24 -19.28 28.15
CA SER A 386 -7.58 -19.93 29.42
C SER A 386 -6.60 -19.60 30.55
N LYS A 387 -5.46 -18.97 30.28
CA LYS A 387 -4.47 -18.56 31.28
C LYS A 387 -4.47 -17.05 31.50
N GLY A 388 -5.48 -16.33 30.99
CA GLY A 388 -5.61 -14.87 31.11
C GLY A 388 -4.79 -14.05 30.12
N PHE A 389 -4.17 -14.69 29.12
CA PHE A 389 -3.42 -14.00 28.07
C PHE A 389 -4.31 -13.82 26.83
N GLY A 390 -4.13 -12.71 26.14
CA GLY A 390 -4.96 -12.35 25.01
C GLY A 390 -6.37 -11.90 25.39
N THR A 391 -6.54 -11.35 26.61
CA THR A 391 -7.80 -10.76 27.05
C THR A 391 -7.86 -9.27 26.77
N ILE A 392 -9.04 -8.77 26.49
CA ILE A 392 -9.32 -7.35 26.27
C ILE A 392 -10.22 -6.83 27.38
N LYS A 393 -10.08 -5.54 27.64
CA LYS A 393 -10.94 -4.80 28.56
C LYS A 393 -11.44 -3.54 27.83
N LYS A 394 -12.73 -3.27 27.95
CA LYS A 394 -13.31 -2.04 27.41
C LYS A 394 -12.70 -0.82 28.12
N VAL A 395 -12.20 0.13 27.32
CA VAL A 395 -11.74 1.43 27.81
C VAL A 395 -12.85 2.42 27.46
N GLY A 396 -13.41 3.09 28.47
CA GLY A 396 -14.56 3.97 28.36
C GLY A 396 -14.32 5.21 27.48
#